data_a1538657b246b5164e18d5618b97139e
#
_entry.id   a1538657b246b5164e18d5618b97139e
#
_cell.length_a   1.000
_cell.length_b   1.000
_cell.length_c   1.000
_cell.angle_alpha   90.00
_cell.angle_beta   90.00
_cell.angle_gamma   90.00
#
_symmetry.space_group_name_H-M   'P 1'
#
loop_
_entity.id
_entity.type
_entity.pdbx_description
1 polymer ?
#
loop_
_entity_poly.entity_id
_entity_poly.type
_entity_poly.pdbx_seq_one_letter_code
_entity_poly.pdbx_strand_id
1 'polypeptide(L)'
;MNLLPGVLMVIIKLMEYKPQDIEAKWQRTWEEQGLFKAKEEGKKIYVLEMFPYPSGRIHMGHVRNYTIGDAIARFLRFKGYSVLHPMGWDAFGLPAENAAIKQGVHPADWTYENLAYMKKQLKSLGFSYDWDREIATCDPEYYKWNQWIFLKFLEHGLAYRKSAEVNWCPCLGRGQSRSFLL
;
A
#
# COMPACT_ATOMS: atom_id res chain seq x y z
N MET A 1 -30.79 23.87 -33.65
CA MET A 1 -30.98 22.60 -34.38
C MET A 1 -31.51 21.58 -33.36
N ASN A 2 -32.83 21.40 -33.30
CA ASN A 2 -33.47 20.48 -32.35
C ASN A 2 -33.39 19.08 -32.94
N LEU A 3 -32.49 18.23 -32.39
CA LEU A 3 -32.48 16.80 -32.71
C LEU A 3 -33.79 16.20 -32.20
N LEU A 4 -34.50 15.48 -33.07
CA LEU A 4 -35.73 14.77 -32.71
C LEU A 4 -35.46 13.80 -31.53
N PRO A 5 -36.36 13.68 -30.55
CA PRO A 5 -36.14 12.81 -29.36
C PRO A 5 -35.76 11.38 -29.70
N GLY A 6 -36.24 10.86 -30.84
CA GLY A 6 -35.87 9.53 -31.31
C GLY A 6 -34.41 9.33 -31.74
N VAL A 7 -33.81 10.40 -32.31
CA VAL A 7 -32.39 10.39 -32.72
C VAL A 7 -31.48 10.42 -31.50
N LEU A 8 -31.84 11.16 -30.46
CA LEU A 8 -31.09 11.21 -29.21
C LEU A 8 -31.11 9.83 -28.49
N MET A 9 -32.26 9.15 -28.44
CA MET A 9 -32.37 7.79 -27.88
C MET A 9 -31.57 6.77 -28.66
N VAL A 10 -31.49 6.86 -30.00
CA VAL A 10 -30.67 5.94 -30.80
C VAL A 10 -29.20 6.19 -30.59
N ILE A 11 -28.75 7.44 -30.46
CA ILE A 11 -27.33 7.75 -30.14
C ILE A 11 -26.95 7.24 -28.77
N ILE A 12 -27.81 7.36 -27.75
CA ILE A 12 -27.57 6.83 -26.41
C ILE A 12 -27.51 5.31 -26.42
N LYS A 13 -28.32 4.65 -27.24
CA LYS A 13 -28.34 3.18 -27.36
C LYS A 13 -27.14 2.62 -28.12
N LEU A 14 -26.49 3.43 -28.97
CA LEU A 14 -25.26 3.06 -29.72
C LEU A 14 -23.97 3.27 -28.91
N MET A 15 -24.02 4.02 -27.82
CA MET A 15 -22.88 4.23 -26.93
C MET A 15 -23.08 3.46 -25.62
N GLU A 16 -22.89 2.15 -25.68
CA GLU A 16 -22.87 1.34 -24.48
C GLU A 16 -21.66 1.75 -23.61
N TYR A 17 -21.94 2.31 -22.42
CA TYR A 17 -20.91 2.66 -21.46
C TYR A 17 -20.33 1.38 -20.83
N LYS A 18 -19.07 1.07 -21.15
CA LYS A 18 -18.35 -0.09 -20.62
C LYS A 18 -17.24 0.40 -19.68
N PRO A 19 -17.55 0.57 -18.39
CA PRO A 19 -16.59 1.14 -17.42
C PRO A 19 -15.28 0.36 -17.39
N GLN A 20 -15.33 -0.96 -17.42
CA GLN A 20 -14.16 -1.82 -17.36
C GLN A 20 -13.15 -1.57 -18.49
N ASP A 21 -13.65 -1.37 -19.72
CA ASP A 21 -12.79 -1.07 -20.88
C ASP A 21 -12.17 0.33 -20.76
N ILE A 22 -12.95 1.29 -20.27
CA ILE A 22 -12.52 2.68 -20.06
C ILE A 22 -11.48 2.76 -18.94
N GLU A 23 -11.73 2.09 -17.82
CA GLU A 23 -10.84 2.04 -16.67
C GLU A 23 -9.49 1.40 -17.06
N ALA A 24 -9.52 0.23 -17.70
CA ALA A 24 -8.32 -0.46 -18.14
C ALA A 24 -7.49 0.37 -19.14
N LYS A 25 -8.17 1.09 -20.07
CA LYS A 25 -7.52 2.00 -21.00
C LYS A 25 -6.77 3.11 -20.28
N TRP A 26 -7.44 3.80 -19.34
CA TRP A 26 -6.85 4.95 -18.67
C TRP A 26 -5.75 4.55 -17.67
N GLN A 27 -5.91 3.46 -16.94
CA GLN A 27 -4.87 2.93 -16.05
C GLN A 27 -3.59 2.63 -16.82
N ARG A 28 -3.69 1.97 -17.99
CA ARG A 28 -2.55 1.73 -18.87
C ARG A 28 -1.91 3.03 -19.36
N THR A 29 -2.73 3.98 -19.82
CA THR A 29 -2.23 5.28 -20.31
C THR A 29 -1.47 6.03 -19.23
N TRP A 30 -1.96 6.05 -17.98
CA TRP A 30 -1.28 6.69 -16.85
C TRP A 30 0.05 6.03 -16.50
N GLU A 31 0.10 4.69 -16.57
CA GLU A 31 1.32 3.93 -16.31
C GLU A 31 2.38 4.18 -17.40
N GLU A 32 2.00 4.09 -18.67
CA GLU A 32 2.89 4.33 -19.82
C GLU A 32 3.45 5.76 -19.83
N GLN A 33 2.67 6.75 -19.46
CA GLN A 33 3.09 8.15 -19.38
C GLN A 33 3.83 8.48 -18.08
N GLY A 34 3.90 7.58 -17.11
CA GLY A 34 4.49 7.84 -15.79
C GLY A 34 3.83 9.01 -15.06
N LEU A 35 2.51 9.19 -15.26
CA LEU A 35 1.79 10.39 -14.86
C LEU A 35 1.87 10.68 -13.36
N PHE A 36 2.01 9.63 -12.54
CA PHE A 36 2.00 9.74 -11.09
C PHE A 36 3.39 9.71 -10.45
N LYS A 37 4.45 9.64 -11.25
CA LYS A 37 5.83 9.70 -10.76
C LYS A 37 6.13 11.05 -10.13
N ALA A 38 6.80 11.04 -8.98
CA ALA A 38 7.29 12.25 -8.35
C ALA A 38 8.36 12.91 -9.23
N LYS A 39 8.23 14.22 -9.45
CA LYS A 39 9.18 15.00 -10.25
C LYS A 39 10.30 15.54 -9.36
N GLU A 40 11.49 15.68 -9.91
CA GLU A 40 12.60 16.29 -9.18
C GLU A 40 12.42 17.81 -9.03
N GLU A 41 11.71 18.44 -9.96
CA GLU A 41 11.47 19.86 -9.99
C GLU A 41 10.11 20.25 -9.40
N GLY A 42 9.98 21.53 -9.02
CA GLY A 42 8.75 22.11 -8.50
C GLY A 42 8.60 22.06 -6.98
N LYS A 43 7.48 22.57 -6.50
CA LYS A 43 7.15 22.56 -5.07
C LYS A 43 6.79 21.15 -4.64
N LYS A 44 7.65 20.53 -3.84
CA LYS A 44 7.52 19.14 -3.40
C LYS A 44 6.52 18.99 -2.25
N ILE A 45 5.75 17.92 -2.28
CA ILE A 45 4.87 17.52 -1.19
C ILE A 45 4.85 15.99 -1.08
N TYR A 46 4.77 15.51 0.15
CA TYR A 46 4.69 14.09 0.48
C TYR A 46 3.29 13.78 0.99
N VAL A 47 2.59 12.86 0.34
CA VAL A 47 1.29 12.34 0.75
C VAL A 47 1.48 10.89 1.16
N LEU A 48 1.20 10.58 2.41
CA LEU A 48 1.41 9.26 2.99
C LEU A 48 0.15 8.78 3.68
N GLU A 49 -0.24 7.56 3.39
CA GLU A 49 -1.20 6.79 4.16
C GLU A 49 -0.49 5.65 4.90
N MET A 50 -1.21 5.07 5.85
CA MET A 50 -0.74 3.88 6.56
C MET A 50 -0.54 2.71 5.60
N PHE A 51 0.63 2.10 5.65
CA PHE A 51 0.94 0.92 4.86
C PHE A 51 0.10 -0.28 5.31
N PRO A 52 -0.47 -1.07 4.38
CA PRO A 52 -1.23 -2.25 4.74
C PRO A 52 -0.34 -3.41 5.17
N TYR A 53 -0.86 -4.26 6.06
CA TYR A 53 -0.28 -5.56 6.35
C TYR A 53 -0.63 -6.55 5.24
N PRO A 54 0.32 -7.27 4.65
CA PRO A 54 0.06 -8.26 3.61
C PRO A 54 -0.40 -9.61 4.20
N SER A 55 -1.37 -9.57 5.10
CA SER A 55 -1.92 -10.77 5.78
C SER A 55 -3.12 -11.38 5.05
N GLY A 56 -3.46 -10.88 3.88
CA GLY A 56 -4.59 -11.33 3.08
C GLY A 56 -4.98 -10.36 1.96
N ARG A 57 -6.27 -10.14 1.79
CA ARG A 57 -6.82 -9.26 0.76
C ARG A 57 -7.15 -7.89 1.32
N ILE A 58 -7.19 -6.86 0.47
CA ILE A 58 -7.71 -5.55 0.88
C ILE A 58 -9.21 -5.67 1.20
N HIS A 59 -9.68 -4.82 2.08
CA HIS A 59 -11.08 -4.70 2.47
C HIS A 59 -11.53 -3.23 2.38
N MET A 60 -12.81 -2.97 2.60
CA MET A 60 -13.37 -1.61 2.47
C MET A 60 -12.70 -0.55 3.35
N GLY A 61 -12.13 -0.95 4.49
CA GLY A 61 -11.32 -0.04 5.33
C GLY A 61 -10.07 0.46 4.60
N HIS A 62 -9.37 -0.40 3.88
CA HIS A 62 -8.25 -0.02 3.01
C HIS A 62 -8.72 0.91 1.88
N VAL A 63 -9.81 0.55 1.18
CA VAL A 63 -10.37 1.36 0.10
C VAL A 63 -10.69 2.77 0.59
N ARG A 64 -11.37 2.89 1.73
CA ARG A 64 -11.69 4.18 2.33
C ARG A 64 -10.44 5.02 2.64
N ASN A 65 -9.45 4.41 3.31
CA ASN A 65 -8.22 5.11 3.68
C ASN A 65 -7.48 5.63 2.45
N TYR A 66 -7.25 4.77 1.48
CA TYR A 66 -6.44 5.09 0.29
C TYR A 66 -7.18 6.00 -0.70
N THR A 67 -8.50 5.93 -0.77
CA THR A 67 -9.28 6.86 -1.60
C THR A 67 -9.16 8.30 -1.10
N ILE A 68 -9.13 8.51 0.22
CA ILE A 68 -8.98 9.85 0.80
C ILE A 68 -7.61 10.43 0.43
N GLY A 69 -6.54 9.67 0.63
CA GLY A 69 -5.19 10.11 0.29
C GLY A 69 -5.00 10.31 -1.21
N ASP A 70 -5.55 9.42 -2.04
CA ASP A 70 -5.50 9.54 -3.49
C ASP A 70 -6.19 10.80 -4.00
N ALA A 71 -7.35 11.13 -3.43
CA ALA A 71 -8.07 12.38 -3.76
C ALA A 71 -7.20 13.61 -3.45
N ILE A 72 -6.54 13.62 -2.29
CA ILE A 72 -5.62 14.69 -1.89
C ILE A 72 -4.41 14.75 -2.83
N ALA A 73 -3.80 13.61 -3.14
CA ALA A 73 -2.64 13.54 -4.03
C ALA A 73 -2.97 14.05 -5.43
N ARG A 74 -4.12 13.67 -5.99
CA ARG A 74 -4.60 14.17 -7.29
C ARG A 74 -4.86 15.67 -7.27
N PHE A 75 -5.52 16.17 -6.23
CA PHE A 75 -5.79 17.60 -6.07
C PHE A 75 -4.48 18.39 -6.01
N LEU A 76 -3.49 17.93 -5.27
CA LEU A 76 -2.19 18.61 -5.16
C LEU A 76 -1.42 18.59 -6.49
N ARG A 77 -1.45 17.48 -7.23
CA ARG A 77 -0.88 17.44 -8.61
C ARG A 77 -1.60 18.42 -9.53
N PHE A 78 -2.92 18.51 -9.46
CA PHE A 78 -3.71 19.48 -10.22
C PHE A 78 -3.32 20.93 -9.88
N LYS A 79 -2.92 21.21 -8.64
CA LYS A 79 -2.39 22.50 -8.20
C LYS A 79 -0.94 22.75 -8.61
N GLY A 80 -0.30 21.84 -9.34
CA GLY A 80 1.06 21.99 -9.84
C GLY A 80 2.16 21.57 -8.87
N TYR A 81 1.82 20.85 -7.77
CA TYR A 81 2.85 20.30 -6.88
C TYR A 81 3.50 19.06 -7.47
N SER A 82 4.79 18.88 -7.18
CA SER A 82 5.46 17.58 -7.34
C SER A 82 5.10 16.70 -6.13
N VAL A 83 4.22 15.73 -6.35
CA VAL A 83 3.67 14.91 -5.27
C VAL A 83 4.38 13.57 -5.22
N LEU A 84 5.06 13.28 -4.11
CA LEU A 84 5.49 11.93 -3.76
C LEU A 84 4.34 11.23 -3.02
N HIS A 85 3.73 10.26 -3.67
CA HIS A 85 2.63 9.45 -3.14
C HIS A 85 2.98 7.97 -3.29
N PRO A 86 3.84 7.42 -2.40
CA PRO A 86 4.33 6.05 -2.51
C PRO A 86 3.35 5.07 -1.89
N MET A 87 3.45 3.80 -2.30
CA MET A 87 2.89 2.67 -1.57
C MET A 87 4.01 1.93 -0.86
N GLY A 88 3.70 1.45 0.34
CA GLY A 88 4.57 0.54 1.07
C GLY A 88 3.78 -0.60 1.70
N TRP A 89 4.51 -1.62 2.15
CA TRP A 89 3.93 -2.81 2.77
C TRP A 89 4.54 -2.98 4.15
N ASP A 90 3.68 -2.96 5.18
CA ASP A 90 4.10 -3.30 6.53
C ASP A 90 4.14 -4.84 6.69
N ALA A 91 5.21 -5.41 6.17
CA ALA A 91 5.34 -6.83 5.89
C ALA A 91 6.25 -7.58 6.88
N PHE A 92 6.66 -6.93 7.97
CA PHE A 92 7.61 -7.49 8.92
C PHE A 92 6.91 -7.85 10.24
N GLY A 93 7.10 -9.12 10.71
CA GLY A 93 6.67 -9.51 12.05
C GLY A 93 5.69 -10.68 12.13
N LEU A 94 5.27 -10.98 13.35
CA LEU A 94 4.45 -12.14 13.74
C LEU A 94 3.16 -12.37 12.95
N PRO A 95 2.40 -11.37 12.50
CA PRO A 95 1.16 -11.64 11.75
C PRO A 95 1.38 -12.45 10.47
N ALA A 96 2.41 -12.11 9.70
CA ALA A 96 2.77 -12.82 8.48
C ALA A 96 3.30 -14.23 8.80
N GLU A 97 4.17 -14.36 9.80
CA GLU A 97 4.70 -15.66 10.25
C GLU A 97 3.60 -16.59 10.74
N ASN A 98 2.65 -16.08 11.56
CA ASN A 98 1.54 -16.86 12.07
C ASN A 98 0.61 -17.33 10.96
N ALA A 99 0.36 -16.50 9.96
CA ALA A 99 -0.45 -16.87 8.80
C ALA A 99 0.25 -17.97 7.98
N ALA A 100 1.53 -17.83 7.71
CA ALA A 100 2.34 -18.79 6.98
C ALA A 100 2.39 -20.15 7.67
N ILE A 101 2.58 -20.17 8.98
CA ILE A 101 2.58 -21.42 9.77
C ILE A 101 1.23 -22.13 9.68
N LYS A 102 0.11 -21.41 9.77
CA LYS A 102 -1.24 -21.99 9.63
C LYS A 102 -1.47 -22.59 8.25
N GLN A 103 -0.84 -22.05 7.24
CA GLN A 103 -0.95 -22.52 5.85
C GLN A 103 0.12 -23.58 5.50
N GLY A 104 1.09 -23.83 6.36
CA GLY A 104 2.16 -24.76 6.10
C GLY A 104 3.14 -24.31 5.01
N VAL A 105 3.28 -22.99 4.80
CA VAL A 105 4.15 -22.39 3.79
C VAL A 105 5.25 -21.54 4.42
N HIS A 106 6.29 -21.23 3.65
CA HIS A 106 7.35 -20.35 4.13
C HIS A 106 6.83 -18.89 4.27
N PRO A 107 7.16 -18.16 5.37
CA PRO A 107 6.67 -16.81 5.59
C PRO A 107 6.96 -15.82 4.45
N ALA A 108 8.13 -15.92 3.81
CA ALA A 108 8.47 -15.05 2.68
C ALA A 108 7.55 -15.30 1.49
N ASP A 109 7.33 -16.57 1.11
CA ASP A 109 6.48 -16.94 -0.02
C ASP A 109 5.05 -16.44 0.20
N TRP A 110 4.50 -16.70 1.38
CA TRP A 110 3.19 -16.17 1.79
C TRP A 110 3.10 -14.65 1.69
N THR A 111 4.12 -13.97 2.20
CA THR A 111 4.14 -12.51 2.25
C THR A 111 4.20 -11.91 0.85
N TYR A 112 5.12 -12.34 0.00
CA TYR A 112 5.27 -11.79 -1.35
C TYR A 112 4.10 -12.16 -2.26
N GLU A 113 3.48 -13.31 -2.11
CA GLU A 113 2.26 -13.67 -2.84
C GLU A 113 1.10 -12.72 -2.48
N ASN A 114 0.88 -12.48 -1.18
CA ASN A 114 -0.14 -11.53 -0.74
C ASN A 114 0.15 -10.10 -1.18
N LEU A 115 1.41 -9.67 -1.14
CA LEU A 115 1.88 -8.39 -1.65
C LEU A 115 1.50 -8.21 -3.12
N ALA A 116 1.85 -9.17 -3.96
CA ALA A 116 1.54 -9.14 -5.39
C ALA A 116 0.02 -9.09 -5.63
N TYR A 117 -0.74 -9.84 -4.87
CA TYR A 117 -2.20 -9.86 -4.98
C TYR A 117 -2.82 -8.52 -4.57
N MET A 118 -2.44 -7.96 -3.43
CA MET A 118 -2.94 -6.67 -2.94
C MET A 118 -2.56 -5.53 -3.89
N LYS A 119 -1.34 -5.55 -4.42
CA LYS A 119 -0.89 -4.58 -5.43
C LYS A 119 -1.79 -4.61 -6.67
N LYS A 120 -2.13 -5.80 -7.16
CA LYS A 120 -3.07 -5.96 -8.27
C LYS A 120 -4.43 -5.35 -7.95
N GLN A 121 -4.95 -5.56 -6.73
CA GLN A 121 -6.21 -4.97 -6.30
C GLN A 121 -6.15 -3.45 -6.23
N LEU A 122 -5.08 -2.87 -5.64
CA LEU A 122 -4.90 -1.41 -5.54
C LEU A 122 -4.73 -0.76 -6.91
N LYS A 123 -4.00 -1.40 -7.84
CA LYS A 123 -3.88 -0.94 -9.22
C LYS A 123 -5.23 -0.94 -9.94
N SER A 124 -6.07 -1.96 -9.72
CA SER A 124 -7.40 -2.03 -10.35
C SER A 124 -8.36 -0.94 -9.85
N LEU A 125 -8.13 -0.37 -8.67
CA LEU A 125 -8.86 0.80 -8.16
C LEU A 125 -8.39 2.11 -8.79
N GLY A 126 -7.31 2.09 -9.57
CA GLY A 126 -6.81 3.25 -10.30
C GLY A 126 -6.16 4.31 -9.42
N PHE A 127 -5.66 3.97 -8.23
CA PHE A 127 -4.98 4.90 -7.35
C PHE A 127 -3.69 5.47 -7.97
N SER A 128 -3.41 6.73 -7.67
CA SER A 128 -2.30 7.50 -8.24
C SER A 128 -1.01 7.36 -7.43
N TYR A 129 -0.64 6.13 -7.07
CA TYR A 129 0.63 5.86 -6.43
C TYR A 129 1.81 5.93 -7.39
N ASP A 130 2.94 6.40 -6.87
CA ASP A 130 4.24 6.27 -7.53
C ASP A 130 4.81 4.88 -7.22
N TRP A 131 4.48 3.91 -8.07
CA TRP A 131 4.88 2.51 -7.91
C TRP A 131 6.38 2.27 -8.06
N ASP A 132 7.15 3.23 -8.62
CA ASP A 132 8.61 3.14 -8.66
C ASP A 132 9.23 3.44 -7.27
N ARG A 133 8.45 3.99 -6.37
CA ARG A 133 8.84 4.27 -4.97
C ARG A 133 8.21 3.30 -3.98
N GLU A 134 7.73 2.15 -4.47
CA GLU A 134 7.22 1.07 -3.64
C GLU A 134 8.31 0.49 -2.73
N ILE A 135 7.97 0.19 -1.49
CA ILE A 135 8.85 -0.42 -0.50
C ILE A 135 8.14 -1.54 0.26
N ALA A 136 8.91 -2.50 0.78
CA ALA A 136 8.41 -3.47 1.74
C ALA A 136 9.32 -3.47 2.99
N THR A 137 8.72 -3.41 4.18
CA THR A 137 9.50 -3.31 5.42
C THR A 137 10.31 -4.57 5.72
N CYS A 138 9.97 -5.71 5.09
CA CYS A 138 10.71 -6.96 5.18
C CYS A 138 11.91 -7.06 4.23
N ASP A 139 12.07 -6.11 3.32
CA ASP A 139 13.21 -6.10 2.40
C ASP A 139 14.50 -5.69 3.11
N PRO A 140 15.65 -6.37 2.84
CA PRO A 140 16.93 -6.02 3.43
C PRO A 140 17.33 -4.56 3.23
N GLU A 141 17.03 -4.01 2.05
CA GLU A 141 17.30 -2.62 1.73
C GLU A 141 16.51 -1.63 2.61
N TYR A 142 15.38 -2.05 3.15
CA TYR A 142 14.61 -1.26 4.10
C TYR A 142 15.07 -1.51 5.55
N TYR A 143 15.08 -2.74 6.03
CA TYR A 143 15.31 -3.00 7.45
C TYR A 143 16.78 -2.79 7.89
N LYS A 144 17.75 -2.72 6.98
CA LYS A 144 19.11 -2.31 7.32
C LYS A 144 19.15 -0.96 8.04
N TRP A 145 18.23 -0.05 7.71
CA TRP A 145 18.13 1.24 8.37
C TRP A 145 17.58 1.14 9.78
N ASN A 146 16.64 0.22 10.05
CA ASN A 146 16.20 -0.07 11.41
C ASN A 146 17.34 -0.62 12.27
N GLN A 147 18.16 -1.50 11.70
CA GLN A 147 19.35 -2.02 12.36
C GLN A 147 20.37 -0.91 12.65
N TRP A 148 20.60 -0.03 11.70
CA TRP A 148 21.49 1.12 11.89
C TRP A 148 21.00 2.06 12.98
N ILE A 149 19.70 2.39 13.01
CA ILE A 149 19.10 3.23 14.06
C ILE A 149 19.24 2.55 15.43
N PHE A 150 19.01 1.24 15.51
CA PHE A 150 19.19 0.48 16.75
C PHE A 150 20.61 0.57 17.27
N LEU A 151 21.61 0.41 16.40
CA LEU A 151 23.02 0.55 16.77
C LEU A 151 23.32 1.95 17.29
N LYS A 152 22.74 2.99 16.66
CA LYS A 152 22.90 4.38 17.18
C LYS A 152 22.27 4.55 18.56
N PHE A 153 21.11 3.97 18.81
CA PHE A 153 20.50 3.97 20.15
C PHE A 153 21.36 3.24 21.19
N LEU A 154 21.97 2.14 20.81
CA LEU A 154 22.89 1.41 21.69
C LEU A 154 24.15 2.24 22.01
N GLU A 155 24.77 2.85 20.98
CA GLU A 155 25.93 3.73 21.14
C GLU A 155 25.66 4.90 22.09
N HIS A 156 24.43 5.44 22.09
CA HIS A 156 24.04 6.59 22.94
C HIS A 156 23.40 6.15 24.28
N GLY A 157 23.41 4.87 24.61
CA GLY A 157 22.84 4.36 25.86
C GLY A 157 21.30 4.41 25.94
N LEU A 158 20.62 4.69 24.82
CA LEU A 158 19.15 4.70 24.71
C LEU A 158 18.55 3.30 24.58
N ALA A 159 19.32 2.34 24.10
CA ALA A 159 18.99 0.92 24.09
C ALA A 159 19.97 0.15 24.97
N TYR A 160 19.47 -0.82 25.73
CA TYR A 160 20.29 -1.67 26.59
C TYR A 160 19.70 -3.08 26.68
N ARG A 161 20.52 -4.05 26.99
CA ARG A 161 20.12 -5.44 27.18
C ARG A 161 19.66 -5.67 28.62
N LYS A 162 18.45 -6.22 28.80
CA LYS A 162 17.88 -6.56 30.11
C LYS A 162 17.09 -7.87 30.00
N SER A 163 17.17 -8.70 31.05
CA SER A 163 16.23 -9.82 31.22
C SER A 163 14.90 -9.31 31.74
N ALA A 164 13.81 -9.78 31.14
CA ALA A 164 12.45 -9.48 31.59
C ALA A 164 11.60 -10.73 31.51
N GLU A 165 10.57 -10.79 32.36
CA GLU A 165 9.58 -11.84 32.30
C GLU A 165 8.66 -11.62 31.09
N VAL A 166 8.27 -12.72 30.44
CA VAL A 166 7.34 -12.69 29.31
C VAL A 166 6.20 -13.67 29.56
N ASN A 167 5.00 -13.34 29.12
CA ASN A 167 3.90 -14.28 29.13
C ASN A 167 4.15 -15.38 28.12
N TRP A 168 4.37 -16.59 28.64
CA TRP A 168 4.64 -17.77 27.82
C TRP A 168 3.34 -18.57 27.63
N CYS A 169 2.98 -18.90 26.40
CA CYS A 169 1.89 -19.83 26.10
C CYS A 169 2.45 -21.19 25.66
N PRO A 170 2.33 -22.23 26.50
CA PRO A 170 2.83 -23.58 26.15
C PRO A 170 2.17 -24.17 24.92
N CYS A 171 0.89 -23.85 24.69
CA CYS A 171 0.10 -24.36 23.57
C CYS A 171 0.60 -23.85 22.21
N LEU A 172 1.26 -22.70 22.19
CA LEU A 172 1.76 -22.07 20.97
C LEU A 172 3.28 -22.19 20.81
N GLY A 173 3.98 -22.70 21.80
CA GLY A 173 5.44 -22.82 21.78
C GLY A 173 6.18 -21.48 21.64
N ARG A 174 5.54 -20.36 22.02
CA ARG A 174 6.06 -18.99 21.81
C ARG A 174 5.73 -18.08 22.97
N GLY A 175 6.61 -17.10 23.20
CA GLY A 175 6.26 -15.91 23.96
C GLY A 175 5.23 -15.08 23.20
N GLN A 176 4.02 -14.94 23.74
CA GLN A 176 3.09 -13.90 23.28
C GLN A 176 3.44 -12.63 24.03
N SER A 177 4.10 -11.70 23.35
CA SER A 177 4.04 -10.31 23.78
C SER A 177 2.67 -9.75 23.37
N ARG A 178 1.63 -10.09 24.11
CA ARG A 178 0.46 -9.22 24.12
C ARG A 178 0.86 -8.06 25.03
N SER A 179 1.21 -6.96 24.44
CA SER A 179 1.13 -5.67 25.11
C SER A 179 -0.34 -5.41 25.41
N PHE A 180 -0.81 -5.92 26.55
CA PHE A 180 -1.95 -5.30 27.19
C PHE A 180 -1.42 -4.02 27.82
N LEU A 181 -1.50 -2.93 27.06
CA LEU A 181 -1.54 -1.61 27.65
C LEU A 181 -2.89 -1.51 28.35
N LEU A 182 -2.87 -1.51 29.68
CA LEU A 182 -3.93 -0.98 30.51
C LEU A 182 -4.04 0.53 30.30
#